data_e1e183a3c1e42856449a354297ff6eef
#
_entry.id   e1e183a3c1e42856449a354297ff6eef
#
_cell.length_a   1.000
_cell.length_b   1.000
_cell.length_c   1.000
_cell.angle_alpha   90.00
_cell.angle_beta   90.00
_cell.angle_gamma   90.00
#
_symmetry.space_group_name_H-M   'P 1'
#
loop_
_entity.id
_entity.type
_entity.pdbx_description
1 polymer ?
#
loop_
_entity_poly.entity_id
_entity_poly.type
_entity_poly.pdbx_seq_one_letter_code
_entity_poly.pdbx_strand_id
1 'polypeptide(L)'
;MKFFAAKLEEGVKGGNGKPSVGPVYRNLLSEKGFPPMDSDITTAWDVFSKSVEKFPYNKVLGWRRIVDEKVGPYMWKTYKEAYGEVLQIGSAIRALGAEPGCRVGIYGVNCPQWIIAMEMTHEDVYLSFLPLAHILDRMNEEYFFRKGASVGYYHGDLNVLRDDIQELKPTYLAGVPRVFERIHEGIQKALQELNPRRRFIFNALYQHKLSWLNRGYSHSKASPMADFIAFRKIRDKLGGRIRLLVSGGAPLSCEIEEFLRVTCCCFVVQGYGLTETLGGTALGFPDEMCMLGTVGIPAVYNEIRLEEVAEMGYDPLGEIQAGEICIRGTCLFSGYYKNPELTQEVMKNGWFHTGDIGEIHPNRVLKIIDRKKNLIKLSQGEYVALENLENIYGQNSVVQDIWVYGDSFKSMLVAVIVPNPETVNRWAKDLGFTKPFEELCSLSELHDEHIILELKSTAEKNKLRKFEYIKAVTVETKPFDVERDLVTATLKNRRNNLLKYYQSANVPLYRYKSTKCTENCR
;
A
#
# COMPACT_ATOMS: atom_id res chain seq x y z
N MET A 1 29.59 -1.74 0.38
CA MET A 1 28.12 -1.62 0.53
C MET A 1 27.71 -0.21 0.15
N LYS A 2 26.68 -0.03 -0.68
CA LYS A 2 26.15 1.30 -1.07
C LYS A 2 25.17 1.77 0.01
N PHE A 3 25.35 2.97 0.55
CA PHE A 3 24.40 3.59 1.47
C PHE A 3 23.47 4.54 0.71
N PHE A 4 22.19 4.47 1.03
CA PHE A 4 21.16 5.27 0.34
C PHE A 4 20.68 6.48 1.14
N ALA A 5 20.95 6.53 2.45
CA ALA A 5 20.65 7.66 3.31
C ALA A 5 21.88 8.13 4.09
N ALA A 6 21.94 9.42 4.40
CA ALA A 6 22.94 10.00 5.30
C ALA A 6 22.60 9.65 6.76
N LYS A 7 23.62 9.29 7.55
CA LYS A 7 23.52 9.18 9.00
C LYS A 7 24.00 10.49 9.60
N LEU A 8 23.12 11.22 10.29
CA LEU A 8 23.41 12.54 10.85
C LEU A 8 23.84 12.48 12.32
N GLU A 9 23.22 11.61 13.09
CA GLU A 9 23.45 11.46 14.52
C GLU A 9 23.65 9.98 14.84
N GLU A 10 24.53 9.67 15.80
CA GLU A 10 24.69 8.31 16.31
C GLU A 10 23.52 7.93 17.22
N GLY A 11 23.28 6.63 17.34
CA GLY A 11 22.30 6.13 18.30
C GLY A 11 22.77 6.34 19.75
N VAL A 12 21.82 6.49 20.65
CA VAL A 12 22.08 6.73 22.08
C VAL A 12 21.37 5.65 22.90
N LYS A 13 22.16 4.97 23.73
CA LYS A 13 21.62 3.97 24.67
C LYS A 13 20.75 4.64 25.72
N GLY A 14 19.59 4.07 25.97
CA GLY A 14 18.67 4.50 27.01
C GLY A 14 19.20 4.27 28.43
N GLY A 15 18.56 4.91 29.38
CA GLY A 15 18.87 4.80 30.80
C GLY A 15 17.97 5.71 31.62
N ASN A 16 17.87 5.49 32.93
CA ASN A 16 17.03 6.29 33.83
C ASN A 16 15.56 6.37 33.38
N GLY A 17 15.01 5.26 32.90
CA GLY A 17 13.62 5.19 32.43
C GLY A 17 13.37 5.76 31.02
N LYS A 18 14.42 6.16 30.30
CA LYS A 18 14.33 6.59 28.89
C LYS A 18 14.67 5.44 27.96
N PRO A 19 13.95 5.26 26.84
CA PRO A 19 14.26 4.26 25.83
C PRO A 19 15.57 4.58 25.10
N SER A 20 16.21 3.55 24.54
CA SER A 20 17.30 3.71 23.58
C SER A 20 16.76 4.30 22.28
N VAL A 21 17.55 5.13 21.61
CA VAL A 21 17.21 5.70 20.31
C VAL A 21 18.29 5.36 19.30
N GLY A 22 17.86 4.96 18.12
CA GLY A 22 18.75 4.64 17.00
C GLY A 22 19.36 5.88 16.36
N PRO A 23 20.28 5.67 15.41
CA PRO A 23 20.85 6.74 14.59
C PRO A 23 19.77 7.54 13.86
N VAL A 24 20.06 8.82 13.58
CA VAL A 24 19.19 9.68 12.76
C VAL A 24 19.62 9.59 11.30
N TYR A 25 18.66 9.29 10.44
CA TYR A 25 18.85 9.17 9.01
C TYR A 25 18.09 10.25 8.25
N ARG A 26 18.71 10.80 7.21
CA ARG A 26 18.15 11.79 6.29
C ARG A 26 18.47 11.41 4.84
N ASN A 27 17.68 11.93 3.89
CA ASN A 27 17.96 11.78 2.46
C ASN A 27 19.32 12.37 2.09
N LEU A 28 20.09 11.71 1.21
CA LEU A 28 21.39 12.21 0.75
C LEU A 28 21.29 13.59 0.07
N LEU A 29 20.18 13.88 -0.63
CA LEU A 29 19.95 15.15 -1.28
C LEU A 29 19.74 16.32 -0.29
N SER A 30 19.37 16.02 0.94
CA SER A 30 19.17 17.01 2.00
C SER A 30 20.12 16.83 3.19
N GLU A 31 21.26 16.14 3.01
CA GLU A 31 22.24 15.89 4.07
C GLU A 31 22.67 17.17 4.80
N LYS A 32 22.89 18.27 4.06
CA LYS A 32 23.32 19.57 4.59
C LYS A 32 22.19 20.45 5.14
N GLY A 33 20.95 20.03 5.03
CA GLY A 33 19.77 20.79 5.46
C GLY A 33 18.56 20.50 4.57
N PHE A 34 17.37 20.80 5.08
CA PHE A 34 16.15 20.66 4.30
C PHE A 34 16.12 21.66 3.15
N PRO A 35 15.57 21.30 1.99
CA PRO A 35 15.37 22.23 0.89
C PRO A 35 14.55 23.45 1.36
N PRO A 36 14.88 24.66 0.87
CA PRO A 36 14.09 25.85 1.18
C PRO A 36 12.66 25.68 0.66
N MET A 37 11.70 26.17 1.43
CA MET A 37 10.33 26.30 0.95
C MET A 37 10.25 27.37 -0.13
N ASP A 38 9.43 27.14 -1.16
CA ASP A 38 9.15 28.12 -2.19
C ASP A 38 8.36 29.28 -1.55
N SER A 39 8.99 30.45 -1.42
CA SER A 39 8.39 31.63 -0.76
C SER A 39 7.14 32.14 -1.45
N ASP A 40 7.01 31.84 -2.75
CA ASP A 40 5.92 32.31 -3.61
C ASP A 40 4.75 31.33 -3.67
N ILE A 41 4.83 30.20 -2.97
CA ILE A 41 3.80 29.17 -2.87
C ILE A 41 3.46 28.94 -1.41
N THR A 42 2.37 29.54 -0.96
CA THR A 42 1.90 29.42 0.43
C THR A 42 0.62 28.61 0.55
N THR A 43 -0.09 28.44 -0.55
CA THR A 43 -1.38 27.74 -0.62
C THR A 43 -1.46 26.81 -1.84
N ALA A 44 -2.39 25.85 -1.81
CA ALA A 44 -2.73 25.04 -2.98
C ALA A 44 -3.24 25.90 -4.16
N TRP A 45 -3.89 27.03 -3.85
CA TRP A 45 -4.30 28.00 -4.84
C TRP A 45 -3.10 28.60 -5.61
N ASP A 46 -2.01 28.94 -4.93
CA ASP A 46 -0.81 29.46 -5.58
C ASP A 46 -0.20 28.44 -6.54
N VAL A 47 -0.22 27.15 -6.17
CA VAL A 47 0.21 26.04 -7.03
C VAL A 47 -0.62 26.01 -8.30
N PHE A 48 -1.95 26.01 -8.18
CA PHE A 48 -2.85 25.89 -9.31
C PHE A 48 -2.81 27.13 -10.20
N SER A 49 -2.89 28.34 -9.63
CA SER A 49 -2.86 29.59 -10.40
C SER A 49 -1.58 29.79 -11.20
N LYS A 50 -0.41 29.51 -10.62
CA LYS A 50 0.88 29.51 -11.34
C LYS A 50 0.92 28.50 -12.49
N SER A 51 0.29 27.33 -12.29
CA SER A 51 0.20 26.34 -13.37
C SER A 51 -0.73 26.78 -14.49
N VAL A 52 -1.83 27.48 -14.17
CA VAL A 52 -2.72 28.09 -15.17
C VAL A 52 -1.97 29.13 -16.01
N GLU A 53 -1.17 29.97 -15.38
CA GLU A 53 -0.35 30.99 -16.08
C GLU A 53 0.64 30.32 -17.04
N LYS A 54 1.28 29.25 -16.59
CA LYS A 54 2.33 28.54 -17.34
C LYS A 54 1.78 27.60 -18.42
N PHE A 55 0.66 26.93 -18.16
CA PHE A 55 0.11 25.86 -19.00
C PHE A 55 -1.40 26.04 -19.30
N PRO A 56 -1.89 27.22 -19.72
CA PRO A 56 -3.33 27.54 -19.79
C PRO A 56 -4.15 26.58 -20.66
N TYR A 57 -3.55 26.03 -21.71
CA TYR A 57 -4.23 25.17 -22.68
C TYR A 57 -3.97 23.68 -22.49
N ASN A 58 -3.17 23.29 -21.52
CA ASN A 58 -2.98 21.89 -21.19
C ASN A 58 -4.27 21.30 -20.60
N LYS A 59 -4.48 20.03 -20.86
CA LYS A 59 -5.54 19.24 -20.21
C LYS A 59 -5.23 19.10 -18.73
N VAL A 60 -6.21 19.35 -17.85
CA VAL A 60 -6.03 19.22 -16.41
C VAL A 60 -6.98 18.17 -15.81
N LEU A 61 -8.28 18.31 -15.99
CA LEU A 61 -9.28 17.42 -15.41
C LEU A 61 -9.96 16.61 -16.52
N GLY A 62 -9.93 15.29 -16.40
CA GLY A 62 -10.54 14.37 -17.34
C GLY A 62 -11.56 13.46 -16.64
N TRP A 63 -12.71 13.26 -17.26
CA TRP A 63 -13.74 12.33 -16.80
C TRP A 63 -14.40 11.63 -17.96
N ARG A 64 -15.00 10.45 -17.74
CA ARG A 64 -15.76 9.73 -18.75
C ARG A 64 -17.22 10.14 -18.69
N ARG A 65 -17.80 10.48 -19.84
CA ARG A 65 -19.24 10.77 -19.95
C ARG A 65 -20.01 9.45 -20.07
N ILE A 66 -21.02 9.29 -19.24
CA ILE A 66 -21.97 8.17 -19.34
C ILE A 66 -23.22 8.66 -20.06
N VAL A 67 -23.58 8.01 -21.18
CA VAL A 67 -24.78 8.29 -21.95
C VAL A 67 -25.47 6.96 -22.23
N ASP A 68 -26.75 6.85 -21.88
CA ASP A 68 -27.55 5.63 -22.04
C ASP A 68 -26.85 4.38 -21.49
N GLU A 69 -26.33 4.48 -20.25
CA GLU A 69 -25.57 3.44 -19.53
C GLU A 69 -24.25 3.02 -20.21
N LYS A 70 -23.87 3.68 -21.29
CA LYS A 70 -22.59 3.42 -21.98
C LYS A 70 -21.53 4.42 -21.55
N VAL A 71 -20.38 3.88 -21.16
CA VAL A 71 -19.20 4.67 -20.75
C VAL A 71 -18.46 5.13 -22.00
N GLY A 72 -18.43 6.43 -22.26
CA GLY A 72 -17.80 7.06 -23.41
C GLY A 72 -16.29 7.34 -23.19
N PRO A 73 -15.64 8.02 -24.16
CA PRO A 73 -14.25 8.44 -24.03
C PRO A 73 -14.05 9.51 -22.96
N TYR A 74 -12.78 9.78 -22.62
CA TYR A 74 -12.44 10.87 -21.70
C TYR A 74 -12.74 12.24 -22.32
N MET A 75 -13.51 13.04 -21.59
CA MET A 75 -13.71 14.46 -21.81
C MET A 75 -12.73 15.24 -20.94
N TRP A 76 -12.26 16.39 -21.41
CA TRP A 76 -11.21 17.15 -20.74
C TRP A 76 -11.56 18.60 -20.58
N LYS A 77 -11.17 19.19 -19.44
CA LYS A 77 -11.03 20.63 -19.25
C LYS A 77 -9.56 21.01 -19.31
N THR A 78 -9.30 22.18 -19.86
CA THR A 78 -7.99 22.83 -19.81
C THR A 78 -7.79 23.52 -18.46
N TYR A 79 -6.54 23.85 -18.13
CA TYR A 79 -6.23 24.65 -16.93
C TYR A 79 -6.98 25.97 -16.92
N LYS A 80 -7.08 26.67 -18.04
CA LYS A 80 -7.82 27.94 -18.16
C LYS A 80 -9.31 27.79 -17.93
N GLU A 81 -9.94 26.75 -18.49
CA GLU A 81 -11.36 26.47 -18.28
C GLU A 81 -11.66 26.12 -16.82
N ALA A 82 -10.86 25.21 -16.21
CA ALA A 82 -10.99 24.87 -14.82
C ALA A 82 -10.79 26.08 -13.90
N TYR A 83 -9.83 26.94 -14.18
CA TYR A 83 -9.60 28.18 -13.45
C TYR A 83 -10.82 29.10 -13.47
N GLY A 84 -11.44 29.31 -14.65
CA GLY A 84 -12.65 30.11 -14.78
C GLY A 84 -13.80 29.59 -13.90
N GLU A 85 -14.01 28.28 -13.87
CA GLU A 85 -15.02 27.66 -13.03
C GLU A 85 -14.72 27.81 -11.52
N VAL A 86 -13.46 27.63 -11.12
CA VAL A 86 -13.04 27.80 -9.71
C VAL A 86 -13.31 29.24 -9.25
N LEU A 87 -13.03 30.24 -10.09
CA LEU A 87 -13.34 31.64 -9.77
C LEU A 87 -14.85 31.88 -9.64
N GLN A 88 -15.67 31.29 -10.52
CA GLN A 88 -17.13 31.38 -10.43
C GLN A 88 -17.68 30.77 -9.14
N ILE A 89 -17.21 29.55 -8.79
CA ILE A 89 -17.58 28.87 -7.54
C ILE A 89 -17.13 29.69 -6.33
N GLY A 90 -15.92 30.19 -6.33
CA GLY A 90 -15.38 31.03 -5.25
C GLY A 90 -16.18 32.31 -5.06
N SER A 91 -16.57 32.96 -6.17
CA SER A 91 -17.46 34.15 -6.14
C SER A 91 -18.82 33.81 -5.59
N ALA A 92 -19.41 32.67 -5.97
CA ALA A 92 -20.70 32.22 -5.45
C ALA A 92 -20.65 31.93 -3.93
N ILE A 93 -19.59 31.29 -3.46
CA ILE A 93 -19.37 31.00 -2.03
C ILE A 93 -19.27 32.32 -1.23
N ARG A 94 -18.58 33.33 -1.77
CA ARG A 94 -18.52 34.66 -1.18
C ARG A 94 -19.88 35.36 -1.14
N ALA A 95 -20.64 35.26 -2.21
CA ALA A 95 -22.00 35.81 -2.28
C ALA A 95 -22.95 35.16 -1.26
N LEU A 96 -22.69 33.93 -0.85
CA LEU A 96 -23.40 33.23 0.24
C LEU A 96 -22.91 33.62 1.65
N GLY A 97 -22.01 34.61 1.78
CA GLY A 97 -21.58 35.17 3.05
C GLY A 97 -20.29 34.58 3.64
N ALA A 98 -19.50 33.87 2.86
CA ALA A 98 -18.20 33.43 3.30
C ALA A 98 -17.19 34.59 3.25
N GLU A 99 -16.71 35.02 4.41
CA GLU A 99 -15.70 36.07 4.59
C GLU A 99 -14.32 35.46 4.87
N PRO A 100 -13.21 36.22 4.67
CA PRO A 100 -11.86 35.77 5.07
C PRO A 100 -11.85 35.33 6.53
N GLY A 101 -11.37 34.11 6.78
CA GLY A 101 -11.38 33.48 8.10
C GLY A 101 -12.61 32.59 8.39
N CYS A 102 -13.64 32.62 7.54
CA CYS A 102 -14.72 31.63 7.59
C CYS A 102 -14.18 30.24 7.30
N ARG A 103 -14.59 29.27 8.10
CA ARG A 103 -14.27 27.85 7.86
C ARG A 103 -15.29 27.29 6.89
N VAL A 104 -14.89 27.13 5.64
CA VAL A 104 -15.64 26.38 4.64
C VAL A 104 -15.15 24.94 4.68
N GLY A 105 -16.03 24.01 5.02
CA GLY A 105 -15.69 22.58 4.98
C GLY A 105 -15.63 22.12 3.53
N ILE A 106 -14.43 22.15 2.95
CA ILE A 106 -14.15 21.39 1.72
C ILE A 106 -13.44 20.12 2.17
N TYR A 107 -14.01 18.99 1.86
CA TYR A 107 -13.35 17.71 2.05
C TYR A 107 -12.16 17.65 1.08
N GLY A 108 -10.96 17.79 1.60
CA GLY A 108 -9.72 17.55 0.88
C GLY A 108 -8.66 18.64 1.06
N VAL A 109 -7.48 18.30 1.48
CA VAL A 109 -6.20 19.09 1.39
C VAL A 109 -5.05 18.11 1.65
N ASN A 110 -3.90 18.17 1.10
CA ASN A 110 -2.70 18.89 0.74
C ASN A 110 -1.56 17.91 0.47
N CYS A 111 -0.59 18.16 -0.15
CA CYS A 111 0.68 18.82 -0.41
C CYS A 111 1.66 17.99 -1.27
N PRO A 112 2.55 18.56 -2.10
CA PRO A 112 3.04 17.90 -3.31
C PRO A 112 4.55 17.69 -3.40
N GLN A 113 5.31 17.05 -2.53
CA GLN A 113 6.76 17.23 -2.63
C GLN A 113 7.66 16.01 -2.73
N TRP A 114 7.19 14.79 -2.73
CA TRP A 114 8.08 13.64 -2.66
C TRP A 114 8.26 12.81 -3.95
N ILE A 115 7.64 13.22 -5.04
CA ILE A 115 7.88 12.61 -6.37
C ILE A 115 9.01 13.34 -7.13
N ILE A 116 9.82 14.15 -6.47
CA ILE A 116 10.88 14.96 -7.07
C ILE A 116 12.00 14.12 -7.72
N ALA A 117 12.17 12.88 -7.32
CA ALA A 117 13.19 11.97 -7.88
C ALA A 117 12.84 11.43 -9.28
N MET A 118 11.62 11.66 -9.76
CA MET A 118 11.19 11.26 -11.10
C MET A 118 10.76 12.49 -11.86
N GLU A 119 11.38 12.74 -13.00
CA GLU A 119 11.06 13.85 -13.89
C GLU A 119 9.64 13.71 -14.44
N MET A 120 8.65 14.11 -13.64
CA MET A 120 7.29 14.27 -14.11
C MET A 120 7.20 15.57 -14.91
N THR A 121 6.54 15.50 -16.04
CA THR A 121 6.40 16.60 -17.00
C THR A 121 4.93 16.92 -17.21
N HIS A 122 4.64 18.00 -17.91
CA HIS A 122 3.29 18.38 -18.32
C HIS A 122 2.63 17.36 -19.29
N GLU A 123 3.40 16.41 -19.84
CA GLU A 123 2.90 15.34 -20.72
C GLU A 123 2.40 14.13 -19.94
N ASP A 124 2.61 14.10 -18.62
CA ASP A 124 2.21 12.99 -17.79
C ASP A 124 0.71 12.99 -17.51
N VAL A 125 0.19 11.77 -17.31
CA VAL A 125 -1.23 11.51 -17.08
C VAL A 125 -1.36 10.60 -15.88
N TYR A 126 -2.09 11.06 -14.87
CA TYR A 126 -2.45 10.31 -13.68
C TYR A 126 -3.89 9.79 -13.77
N LEU A 127 -4.13 8.54 -13.39
CA LEU A 127 -5.46 8.01 -13.15
C LEU A 127 -5.78 8.09 -11.67
N SER A 128 -6.63 9.05 -11.28
CA SER A 128 -7.15 9.22 -9.92
C SER A 128 -8.36 8.32 -9.72
N PHE A 129 -8.24 7.35 -8.82
CA PHE A 129 -9.31 6.40 -8.46
C PHE A 129 -9.35 6.12 -6.95
N LEU A 130 -8.36 6.57 -6.20
CA LEU A 130 -8.40 6.51 -4.75
C LEU A 130 -9.32 7.61 -4.21
N PRO A 131 -9.87 7.46 -2.99
CA PRO A 131 -10.67 8.52 -2.39
C PRO A 131 -9.85 9.79 -2.16
N LEU A 132 -10.32 10.93 -2.67
CA LEU A 132 -9.68 12.25 -2.46
C LEU A 132 -9.58 12.68 -0.98
N ALA A 133 -10.37 12.06 -0.11
CA ALA A 133 -10.23 12.22 1.34
C ALA A 133 -8.94 11.55 1.87
N HIS A 134 -8.32 10.65 1.11
CA HIS A 134 -7.06 10.01 1.49
C HIS A 134 -5.88 10.85 1.00
N ILE A 135 -4.92 11.11 1.91
CA ILE A 135 -3.78 12.00 1.64
C ILE A 135 -2.94 11.57 0.43
N LEU A 136 -2.84 10.25 0.16
CA LEU A 136 -2.05 9.73 -0.95
C LEU A 136 -2.56 10.26 -2.30
N ASP A 137 -3.87 10.18 -2.55
CA ASP A 137 -4.43 10.63 -3.83
C ASP A 137 -4.38 12.14 -3.96
N ARG A 138 -4.72 12.84 -2.87
CA ARG A 138 -4.66 14.29 -2.80
C ARG A 138 -3.29 14.85 -3.14
N MET A 139 -2.27 14.26 -2.58
CA MET A 139 -0.88 14.64 -2.84
C MET A 139 -0.48 14.40 -4.31
N ASN A 140 -0.91 13.28 -4.90
CA ASN A 140 -0.65 12.98 -6.29
C ASN A 140 -1.30 14.02 -7.21
N GLU A 141 -2.58 14.35 -7.01
CA GLU A 141 -3.27 15.35 -7.82
C GLU A 141 -2.60 16.73 -7.75
N GLU A 142 -2.30 17.23 -6.55
CA GLU A 142 -1.62 18.51 -6.35
C GLU A 142 -0.26 18.55 -7.06
N TYR A 143 0.46 17.43 -7.02
CA TYR A 143 1.74 17.32 -7.73
C TYR A 143 1.57 17.40 -9.25
N PHE A 144 0.58 16.70 -9.81
CA PHE A 144 0.26 16.76 -11.23
C PHE A 144 -0.18 18.15 -11.64
N PHE A 145 -1.00 18.84 -10.84
CA PHE A 145 -1.38 20.22 -11.07
C PHE A 145 -0.16 21.15 -11.10
N ARG A 146 0.77 20.99 -10.15
CA ARG A 146 2.02 21.79 -10.12
C ARG A 146 2.87 21.61 -11.39
N LYS A 147 2.83 20.44 -12.01
CA LYS A 147 3.59 20.14 -13.22
C LYS A 147 2.88 20.54 -14.52
N GLY A 148 1.64 21.03 -14.46
CA GLY A 148 0.81 21.29 -15.63
C GLY A 148 0.39 20.01 -16.36
N ALA A 149 0.41 18.88 -15.63
CA ALA A 149 0.09 17.55 -16.11
C ALA A 149 -1.42 17.25 -15.98
N SER A 150 -1.85 16.11 -16.50
CA SER A 150 -3.27 15.76 -16.60
C SER A 150 -3.69 14.75 -15.53
N VAL A 151 -4.88 14.95 -14.96
CA VAL A 151 -5.53 14.01 -14.04
C VAL A 151 -6.83 13.52 -14.67
N GLY A 152 -6.94 12.21 -14.90
CA GLY A 152 -8.17 11.58 -15.36
C GLY A 152 -8.83 10.82 -14.21
N TYR A 153 -10.13 10.99 -14.04
CA TYR A 153 -10.90 10.32 -13.00
C TYR A 153 -11.50 9.03 -13.53
N TYR A 154 -11.48 7.97 -12.72
CA TYR A 154 -12.18 6.73 -13.03
C TYR A 154 -13.70 6.95 -13.05
N HIS A 155 -14.45 6.07 -13.70
CA HIS A 155 -15.90 6.27 -13.88
C HIS A 155 -16.76 5.76 -12.69
N GLY A 156 -16.13 5.39 -11.56
CA GLY A 156 -16.82 5.08 -10.30
C GLY A 156 -16.90 3.60 -9.93
N ASP A 157 -16.53 2.67 -10.82
CA ASP A 157 -16.49 1.24 -10.54
C ASP A 157 -15.06 0.68 -10.59
N LEU A 158 -14.54 0.27 -9.42
CA LEU A 158 -13.21 -0.31 -9.30
C LEU A 158 -13.08 -1.71 -9.94
N ASN A 159 -14.18 -2.41 -10.19
CA ASN A 159 -14.12 -3.74 -10.81
C ASN A 159 -13.75 -3.66 -12.29
N VAL A 160 -14.06 -2.54 -12.92
CA VAL A 160 -13.73 -2.27 -14.34
C VAL A 160 -12.66 -1.18 -14.49
N LEU A 161 -11.89 -0.89 -13.46
CA LEU A 161 -10.77 0.06 -13.48
C LEU A 161 -9.80 -0.18 -14.64
N ARG A 162 -9.67 -1.43 -15.09
CA ARG A 162 -8.87 -1.80 -16.25
C ARG A 162 -9.30 -1.09 -17.53
N ASP A 163 -10.60 -0.86 -17.73
CA ASP A 163 -11.12 -0.20 -18.92
C ASP A 163 -10.78 1.29 -18.91
N ASP A 164 -10.76 1.90 -17.72
CA ASP A 164 -10.28 3.28 -17.56
C ASP A 164 -8.78 3.39 -17.82
N ILE A 165 -7.98 2.42 -17.33
CA ILE A 165 -6.53 2.37 -17.61
C ILE A 165 -6.27 2.27 -19.12
N GLN A 166 -7.03 1.43 -19.83
CA GLN A 166 -6.84 1.24 -21.26
C GLN A 166 -7.26 2.45 -22.09
N GLU A 167 -8.33 3.14 -21.70
CA GLU A 167 -8.83 4.32 -22.39
C GLU A 167 -7.96 5.55 -22.09
N LEU A 168 -7.62 5.79 -20.81
CA LEU A 168 -6.82 6.94 -20.38
C LEU A 168 -5.36 6.82 -20.79
N LYS A 169 -4.81 5.61 -20.76
CA LYS A 169 -3.38 5.31 -21.00
C LYS A 169 -2.48 6.14 -20.08
N PRO A 170 -2.62 6.02 -18.76
CA PRO A 170 -1.85 6.82 -17.81
C PRO A 170 -0.35 6.53 -17.93
N THR A 171 0.47 7.51 -17.54
CA THR A 171 1.93 7.35 -17.40
C THR A 171 2.34 7.01 -15.98
N TYR A 172 1.46 7.30 -15.04
CA TYR A 172 1.63 7.11 -13.61
C TYR A 172 0.38 6.50 -12.99
N LEU A 173 0.57 5.52 -12.12
CA LEU A 173 -0.51 4.88 -11.36
C LEU A 173 -0.08 4.73 -9.90
N ALA A 174 -0.78 5.40 -8.99
CA ALA A 174 -0.66 5.19 -7.56
C ALA A 174 -1.81 4.34 -7.04
N GLY A 175 -1.54 3.44 -6.12
CA GLY A 175 -2.56 2.58 -5.58
C GLY A 175 -2.18 1.94 -4.25
N VAL A 176 -3.13 1.23 -3.67
CA VAL A 176 -2.92 0.37 -2.51
C VAL A 176 -2.51 -1.04 -2.98
N PRO A 177 -1.85 -1.86 -2.15
CA PRO A 177 -1.36 -3.19 -2.53
C PRO A 177 -2.41 -4.05 -3.24
N ARG A 178 -3.65 -4.04 -2.78
CA ARG A 178 -4.75 -4.83 -3.35
C ARG A 178 -4.99 -4.59 -4.85
N VAL A 179 -4.74 -3.39 -5.34
CA VAL A 179 -4.83 -3.08 -6.78
C VAL A 179 -3.73 -3.79 -7.55
N PHE A 180 -2.52 -3.77 -7.03
CA PHE A 180 -1.35 -4.41 -7.65
C PHE A 180 -1.42 -5.95 -7.57
N GLU A 181 -1.97 -6.48 -6.48
CA GLU A 181 -2.29 -7.90 -6.33
C GLU A 181 -3.27 -8.37 -7.41
N ARG A 182 -4.36 -7.65 -7.63
CA ARG A 182 -5.34 -7.95 -8.69
C ARG A 182 -4.70 -7.87 -10.09
N ILE A 183 -3.82 -6.91 -10.34
CA ILE A 183 -3.05 -6.85 -11.59
C ILE A 183 -2.18 -8.09 -11.74
N HIS A 184 -1.45 -8.47 -10.68
CA HIS A 184 -0.63 -9.67 -10.65
C HIS A 184 -1.45 -10.94 -10.91
N GLU A 185 -2.56 -11.13 -10.20
CA GLU A 185 -3.48 -12.27 -10.36
C GLU A 185 -4.00 -12.38 -11.80
N GLY A 186 -4.42 -11.25 -12.39
CA GLY A 186 -4.88 -11.20 -13.77
C GLY A 186 -3.81 -11.58 -14.79
N ILE A 187 -2.54 -11.21 -14.53
CA ILE A 187 -1.41 -11.63 -15.36
C ILE A 187 -1.14 -13.12 -15.18
N GLN A 188 -1.10 -13.61 -13.94
CA GLN A 188 -0.86 -15.03 -13.63
C GLN A 188 -1.93 -15.92 -14.27
N LYS A 189 -3.20 -15.53 -14.19
CA LYS A 189 -4.31 -16.24 -14.86
C LYS A 189 -4.07 -16.35 -16.37
N ALA A 190 -3.74 -15.23 -17.01
CA ALA A 190 -3.43 -15.23 -18.44
C ALA A 190 -2.21 -16.10 -18.81
N LEU A 191 -1.21 -16.21 -17.93
CA LEU A 191 -0.05 -17.07 -18.10
C LEU A 191 -0.41 -18.56 -17.95
N GLN A 192 -1.35 -18.91 -17.07
CA GLN A 192 -1.83 -20.28 -16.93
C GLN A 192 -2.57 -20.80 -18.18
N GLU A 193 -3.23 -19.91 -18.90
CA GLU A 193 -3.94 -20.20 -20.16
C GLU A 193 -2.99 -20.39 -21.35
N LEU A 194 -1.72 -20.01 -21.22
CA LEU A 194 -0.72 -20.22 -22.27
C LEU A 194 -0.37 -21.71 -22.42
N ASN A 195 -0.10 -22.12 -23.65
CA ASN A 195 0.44 -23.45 -23.90
C ASN A 195 1.82 -23.62 -23.24
N PRO A 196 2.24 -24.86 -22.87
CA PRO A 196 3.46 -25.12 -22.12
C PRO A 196 4.73 -24.50 -22.74
N ARG A 197 4.85 -24.48 -24.07
CA ARG A 197 6.01 -23.91 -24.79
C ARG A 197 6.10 -22.39 -24.58
N ARG A 198 4.97 -21.68 -24.72
CA ARG A 198 4.94 -20.22 -24.52
C ARG A 198 5.19 -19.85 -23.06
N ARG A 199 4.66 -20.65 -22.12
CA ARG A 199 4.92 -20.48 -20.68
C ARG A 199 6.40 -20.68 -20.36
N PHE A 200 7.03 -21.69 -20.94
CA PHE A 200 8.48 -21.93 -20.77
C PHE A 200 9.29 -20.73 -21.29
N ILE A 201 8.98 -20.21 -22.49
CA ILE A 201 9.67 -19.04 -23.06
C ILE A 201 9.47 -17.82 -22.17
N PHE A 202 8.25 -17.58 -21.68
CA PHE A 202 7.97 -16.47 -20.76
C PHE A 202 8.84 -16.58 -19.51
N ASN A 203 8.87 -17.73 -18.85
CA ASN A 203 9.66 -17.95 -17.64
C ASN A 203 11.16 -17.77 -17.89
N ALA A 204 11.68 -18.26 -19.00
CA ALA A 204 13.08 -18.10 -19.37
C ALA A 204 13.44 -16.62 -19.58
N LEU A 205 12.60 -15.86 -20.27
CA LEU A 205 12.79 -14.41 -20.49
C LEU A 205 12.60 -13.59 -19.20
N TYR A 206 11.69 -14.02 -18.32
CA TYR A 206 11.52 -13.45 -17.00
C TYR A 206 12.81 -13.57 -16.17
N GLN A 207 13.33 -14.79 -16.04
CA GLN A 207 14.57 -15.04 -15.30
C GLN A 207 15.78 -14.33 -15.92
N HIS A 208 15.85 -14.29 -17.24
CA HIS A 208 16.88 -13.52 -17.94
C HIS A 208 16.84 -12.04 -17.58
N LYS A 209 15.69 -11.38 -17.66
CA LYS A 209 15.55 -9.95 -17.33
C LYS A 209 15.81 -9.70 -15.85
N LEU A 210 15.26 -10.53 -14.96
CA LEU A 210 15.49 -10.44 -13.52
C LEU A 210 16.99 -10.52 -13.17
N SER A 211 17.73 -11.44 -13.82
CA SER A 211 19.18 -11.55 -13.63
C SER A 211 19.94 -10.28 -14.00
N TRP A 212 19.54 -9.57 -15.04
CA TRP A 212 20.15 -8.29 -15.41
C TRP A 212 19.78 -7.15 -14.46
N LEU A 213 18.52 -7.07 -14.05
CA LEU A 213 18.08 -6.09 -13.04
C LEU A 213 18.84 -6.28 -11.72
N ASN A 214 19.02 -7.53 -11.27
CA ASN A 214 19.78 -7.85 -10.06
C ASN A 214 21.30 -7.51 -10.18
N ARG A 215 21.81 -7.36 -11.40
CA ARG A 215 23.16 -6.85 -11.66
C ARG A 215 23.25 -5.34 -11.72
N GLY A 216 22.13 -4.62 -11.48
CA GLY A 216 22.07 -3.15 -11.48
C GLY A 216 21.89 -2.51 -12.85
N TYR A 217 21.49 -3.27 -13.86
CA TYR A 217 21.09 -2.66 -15.14
C TYR A 217 19.73 -1.98 -15.01
N SER A 218 19.63 -0.78 -15.60
CA SER A 218 18.35 -0.06 -15.64
C SER A 218 17.29 -0.81 -16.43
N HIS A 219 16.02 -0.57 -16.14
CA HIS A 219 14.87 -1.23 -16.81
C HIS A 219 14.97 -1.21 -18.34
N SER A 220 15.33 -0.08 -18.92
CA SER A 220 15.44 0.10 -20.38
C SER A 220 16.57 -0.71 -21.02
N LYS A 221 17.59 -1.12 -20.24
CA LYS A 221 18.79 -1.82 -20.73
C LYS A 221 18.82 -3.29 -20.34
N ALA A 222 18.06 -3.71 -19.33
CA ALA A 222 18.15 -5.05 -18.75
C ALA A 222 17.81 -6.17 -19.75
N SER A 223 16.76 -6.03 -20.57
CA SER A 223 16.43 -7.00 -21.62
C SER A 223 15.38 -6.47 -22.60
N PRO A 224 15.72 -5.61 -23.56
CA PRO A 224 14.76 -5.06 -24.53
C PRO A 224 14.05 -6.13 -25.38
N MET A 225 14.74 -7.24 -25.67
CA MET A 225 14.14 -8.36 -26.39
C MET A 225 13.05 -9.07 -25.57
N ALA A 226 13.27 -9.29 -24.28
CA ALA A 226 12.24 -9.88 -23.42
C ALA A 226 11.02 -8.95 -23.31
N ASP A 227 11.25 -7.64 -23.22
CA ASP A 227 10.20 -6.62 -23.17
C ASP A 227 9.32 -6.67 -24.43
N PHE A 228 9.94 -6.84 -25.60
CA PHE A 228 9.22 -6.92 -26.86
C PHE A 228 8.48 -8.27 -27.04
N ILE A 229 9.14 -9.40 -26.75
CA ILE A 229 8.61 -10.74 -27.05
C ILE A 229 7.60 -11.20 -25.99
N ALA A 230 7.94 -11.04 -24.69
CA ALA A 230 7.16 -11.61 -23.59
C ALA A 230 6.25 -10.59 -22.90
N PHE A 231 6.72 -9.35 -22.68
CA PHE A 231 6.06 -8.42 -21.76
C PHE A 231 5.25 -7.33 -22.44
N ARG A 232 5.42 -7.12 -23.75
CA ARG A 232 4.66 -6.11 -24.52
C ARG A 232 3.15 -6.22 -24.31
N LYS A 233 2.59 -7.43 -24.37
CA LYS A 233 1.14 -7.63 -24.19
C LYS A 233 0.65 -7.24 -22.79
N ILE A 234 1.48 -7.45 -21.75
CA ILE A 234 1.16 -7.04 -20.38
C ILE A 234 1.15 -5.53 -20.30
N ARG A 235 2.20 -4.87 -20.82
CA ARG A 235 2.31 -3.44 -20.90
C ARG A 235 1.13 -2.81 -21.65
N ASP A 236 0.77 -3.35 -22.80
CA ASP A 236 -0.34 -2.85 -23.63
C ASP A 236 -1.69 -2.97 -22.91
N LYS A 237 -1.90 -4.04 -22.12
CA LYS A 237 -3.09 -4.19 -21.25
C LYS A 237 -3.16 -3.15 -20.11
N LEU A 238 -2.05 -2.56 -19.76
CA LEU A 238 -1.96 -1.45 -18.80
C LEU A 238 -1.90 -0.07 -19.50
N GLY A 239 -2.40 0.03 -20.73
CA GLY A 239 -2.46 1.27 -21.51
C GLY A 239 -1.18 1.60 -22.30
N GLY A 240 -0.11 0.83 -22.12
CA GLY A 240 1.14 0.91 -22.91
C GLY A 240 2.08 2.07 -22.56
N ARG A 241 1.67 3.01 -21.69
CA ARG A 241 2.42 4.24 -21.37
C ARG A 241 2.90 4.34 -19.93
N ILE A 242 2.53 3.41 -19.05
CA ILE A 242 2.92 3.48 -17.64
C ILE A 242 4.44 3.44 -17.51
N ARG A 243 4.99 4.45 -16.81
CA ARG A 243 6.41 4.57 -16.48
C ARG A 243 6.68 4.24 -15.01
N LEU A 244 5.68 4.52 -14.15
CA LEU A 244 5.79 4.40 -12.71
C LEU A 244 4.51 3.86 -12.08
N LEU A 245 4.68 2.82 -11.25
CA LEU A 245 3.69 2.32 -10.31
C LEU A 245 4.15 2.64 -8.88
N VAL A 246 3.30 3.27 -8.09
CA VAL A 246 3.58 3.58 -6.67
C VAL A 246 2.58 2.84 -5.79
N SER A 247 3.06 1.93 -4.97
CA SER A 247 2.27 1.27 -3.94
C SER A 247 2.43 2.00 -2.61
N GLY A 248 1.31 2.35 -1.98
CA GLY A 248 1.33 3.03 -0.69
C GLY A 248 0.16 2.64 0.19
N GLY A 249 0.22 3.09 1.44
CA GLY A 249 -0.84 2.88 2.40
C GLY A 249 -0.80 1.53 3.14
N ALA A 250 -0.21 0.47 2.58
CA ALA A 250 0.10 -0.81 3.24
C ALA A 250 1.30 -1.46 2.54
N PRO A 251 1.98 -2.45 3.15
CA PRO A 251 3.09 -3.14 2.50
C PRO A 251 2.62 -3.97 1.28
N LEU A 252 3.35 -3.88 0.17
CA LEU A 252 3.21 -4.77 -0.97
C LEU A 252 4.22 -5.92 -0.82
N SER A 253 3.83 -7.14 -1.14
CA SER A 253 4.75 -8.27 -1.04
C SER A 253 5.94 -8.14 -2.00
N CYS A 254 7.11 -8.56 -1.53
CA CYS A 254 8.34 -8.53 -2.32
C CYS A 254 8.21 -9.33 -3.64
N GLU A 255 7.52 -10.47 -3.61
CA GLU A 255 7.31 -11.31 -4.81
C GLU A 255 6.46 -10.60 -5.86
N ILE A 256 5.40 -9.91 -5.45
CA ILE A 256 4.51 -9.16 -6.36
C ILE A 256 5.25 -7.94 -6.91
N GLU A 257 5.96 -7.21 -6.05
CA GLU A 257 6.75 -6.05 -6.47
C GLU A 257 7.81 -6.46 -7.51
N GLU A 258 8.58 -7.52 -7.26
CA GLU A 258 9.58 -8.08 -8.21
C GLU A 258 8.92 -8.46 -9.54
N PHE A 259 7.82 -9.22 -9.46
CA PHE A 259 7.11 -9.66 -10.64
C PHE A 259 6.62 -8.49 -11.51
N LEU A 260 6.03 -7.48 -10.89
CA LEU A 260 5.55 -6.30 -11.59
C LEU A 260 6.70 -5.46 -12.18
N ARG A 261 7.81 -5.29 -11.44
CA ARG A 261 9.03 -4.63 -11.95
C ARG A 261 9.52 -5.28 -13.25
N VAL A 262 9.57 -6.60 -13.28
CA VAL A 262 10.05 -7.33 -14.46
C VAL A 262 9.05 -7.28 -15.61
N THR A 263 7.75 -7.53 -15.36
CA THR A 263 6.76 -7.80 -16.41
C THR A 263 6.04 -6.56 -16.93
N CYS A 264 5.85 -5.53 -16.11
CA CYS A 264 5.19 -4.29 -16.55
C CYS A 264 6.14 -3.36 -17.31
N CYS A 265 7.44 -3.64 -17.33
CA CYS A 265 8.47 -2.82 -18.00
C CYS A 265 8.45 -1.37 -17.53
N CYS A 266 8.18 -1.13 -16.27
CA CYS A 266 8.11 0.18 -15.63
C CYS A 266 8.72 0.13 -14.23
N PHE A 267 8.94 1.29 -13.66
CA PHE A 267 9.36 1.38 -12.26
C PHE A 267 8.20 1.01 -11.33
N VAL A 268 8.49 0.21 -10.32
CA VAL A 268 7.55 -0.11 -9.25
C VAL A 268 8.23 0.21 -7.93
N VAL A 269 7.62 1.06 -7.12
CA VAL A 269 8.19 1.47 -5.84
C VAL A 269 7.13 1.40 -4.75
N GLN A 270 7.58 1.16 -3.53
CA GLN A 270 6.74 1.32 -2.35
C GLN A 270 7.05 2.65 -1.68
N GLY A 271 5.99 3.29 -1.17
CA GLY A 271 6.07 4.50 -0.37
C GLY A 271 5.40 4.31 0.98
N TYR A 272 5.98 4.91 2.01
CA TYR A 272 5.43 4.97 3.36
C TYR A 272 5.11 6.41 3.72
N GLY A 273 3.96 6.60 4.35
CA GLY A 273 3.53 7.88 4.84
C GLY A 273 2.20 7.83 5.58
N LEU A 274 1.93 8.90 6.29
CA LEU A 274 0.74 9.08 7.12
C LEU A 274 0.09 10.43 6.78
N THR A 275 -1.15 10.62 7.22
CA THR A 275 -1.82 11.91 7.13
C THR A 275 -1.05 12.98 7.90
N GLU A 276 -0.50 12.61 9.05
CA GLU A 276 0.29 13.44 9.95
C GLU A 276 1.63 13.89 9.35
N THR A 277 2.10 13.21 8.30
CA THR A 277 3.33 13.56 7.56
C THR A 277 3.04 14.10 6.16
N LEU A 278 1.82 14.57 5.92
CA LEU A 278 1.36 15.06 4.61
C LEU A 278 1.57 14.03 3.47
N GLY A 279 1.46 12.75 3.78
CA GLY A 279 1.45 11.63 2.84
C GLY A 279 2.80 10.99 2.56
N GLY A 280 3.90 11.72 2.55
CA GLY A 280 5.19 11.16 2.12
C GLY A 280 6.28 11.20 3.19
N THR A 281 6.63 10.05 3.74
CA THR A 281 7.71 9.91 4.73
C THR A 281 8.94 9.25 4.15
N ALA A 282 8.77 8.15 3.42
CA ALA A 282 9.85 7.42 2.78
C ALA A 282 9.41 6.86 1.42
N LEU A 283 10.36 6.68 0.51
CA LEU A 283 10.12 6.16 -0.84
C LEU A 283 11.32 5.35 -1.33
N GLY A 284 11.03 4.26 -2.05
CA GLY A 284 12.02 3.44 -2.73
C GLY A 284 12.64 4.11 -3.96
N PHE A 285 13.84 3.71 -4.33
CA PHE A 285 14.43 4.09 -5.63
C PHE A 285 14.00 3.12 -6.72
N PRO A 286 13.67 3.64 -7.92
CA PRO A 286 13.02 2.85 -8.96
C PRO A 286 13.84 1.68 -9.51
N ASP A 287 15.14 1.88 -9.76
CA ASP A 287 16.02 0.88 -10.38
C ASP A 287 16.82 0.03 -9.37
N GLU A 288 16.56 0.20 -8.07
CA GLU A 288 17.32 -0.49 -7.03
C GLU A 288 16.59 -1.75 -6.55
N MET A 289 17.00 -2.92 -7.09
CA MET A 289 16.43 -4.21 -6.71
C MET A 289 16.68 -4.58 -5.25
N CYS A 290 17.71 -4.04 -4.62
CA CYS A 290 17.98 -4.26 -3.19
C CYS A 290 17.00 -3.55 -2.25
N MET A 291 16.07 -2.76 -2.79
CA MET A 291 14.97 -2.11 -2.05
C MET A 291 13.65 -2.87 -2.13
N LEU A 292 13.60 -4.02 -2.80
CA LEU A 292 12.38 -4.84 -2.85
C LEU A 292 11.88 -5.19 -1.43
N GLY A 293 10.58 -5.04 -1.23
CA GLY A 293 9.92 -5.29 0.06
C GLY A 293 10.23 -4.26 1.14
N THR A 294 10.80 -3.11 0.77
CA THR A 294 11.07 -1.99 1.67
C THR A 294 10.35 -0.72 1.21
N VAL A 295 10.23 0.26 2.08
CA VAL A 295 9.67 1.56 1.75
C VAL A 295 10.75 2.61 1.42
N GLY A 296 12.00 2.16 1.22
CA GLY A 296 13.09 3.01 0.77
C GLY A 296 13.72 3.88 1.85
N ILE A 297 13.98 5.12 1.53
CA ILE A 297 14.71 6.08 2.36
C ILE A 297 13.84 7.28 2.73
N PRO A 298 14.22 8.05 3.77
CA PRO A 298 13.51 9.26 4.14
C PRO A 298 13.30 10.19 2.94
N ALA A 299 12.13 10.80 2.82
CA ALA A 299 11.90 11.89 1.89
C ALA A 299 12.81 13.09 2.23
N VAL A 300 13.07 13.96 1.26
CA VAL A 300 14.04 15.07 1.40
C VAL A 300 13.70 16.08 2.50
N TYR A 301 12.48 16.04 3.02
CA TYR A 301 11.96 16.93 4.06
C TYR A 301 11.86 16.27 5.44
N ASN A 302 12.31 15.02 5.56
CA ASN A 302 12.16 14.21 6.75
C ASN A 302 13.50 13.68 7.26
N GLU A 303 13.54 13.49 8.55
CA GLU A 303 14.50 12.66 9.27
C GLU A 303 13.76 11.52 9.93
N ILE A 304 14.37 10.36 9.96
CA ILE A 304 13.82 9.17 10.58
C ILE A 304 14.84 8.60 11.58
N ARG A 305 14.36 8.21 12.73
CA ARG A 305 15.06 7.35 13.68
C ARG A 305 14.11 6.28 14.21
N LEU A 306 14.68 5.24 14.78
CA LEU A 306 13.91 4.23 15.52
C LEU A 306 14.05 4.48 17.03
N GLU A 307 12.99 4.18 17.79
CA GLU A 307 12.99 4.22 19.25
C GLU A 307 12.68 2.83 19.80
N GLU A 308 13.35 2.45 20.87
CA GLU A 308 13.23 1.15 21.52
C GLU A 308 11.78 0.87 21.94
N VAL A 309 11.34 -0.37 21.71
CA VAL A 309 10.09 -0.90 22.23
C VAL A 309 10.41 -2.16 23.03
N ALA A 310 10.93 -1.93 24.24
CA ALA A 310 11.50 -2.98 25.09
C ALA A 310 10.52 -4.11 25.39
N GLU A 311 9.23 -3.78 25.60
CA GLU A 311 8.17 -4.77 25.84
C GLU A 311 7.95 -5.73 24.67
N MET A 312 8.37 -5.36 23.46
CA MET A 312 8.25 -6.15 22.23
C MET A 312 9.60 -6.72 21.75
N GLY A 313 10.69 -6.40 22.46
CA GLY A 313 12.04 -6.86 22.13
C GLY A 313 12.67 -6.15 20.91
N TYR A 314 12.15 -4.98 20.50
CA TYR A 314 12.73 -4.19 19.41
C TYR A 314 13.79 -3.23 19.94
N ASP A 315 15.04 -3.45 19.52
CA ASP A 315 16.21 -2.65 19.89
C ASP A 315 16.78 -1.90 18.67
N PRO A 316 16.76 -0.55 18.66
CA PRO A 316 17.29 0.25 17.56
C PRO A 316 18.83 0.28 17.50
N LEU A 317 19.52 -0.25 18.52
CA LEU A 317 20.96 -0.36 18.59
C LEU A 317 21.47 -1.82 18.40
N GLY A 318 20.55 -2.77 18.21
CA GLY A 318 20.88 -4.18 17.99
C GLY A 318 21.52 -4.43 16.62
N GLU A 319 21.89 -5.67 16.36
CA GLU A 319 22.42 -6.12 15.07
C GLU A 319 21.43 -5.84 13.93
N ILE A 320 20.14 -6.09 14.18
CA ILE A 320 19.02 -5.64 13.36
C ILE A 320 18.42 -4.44 14.06
N GLN A 321 18.61 -3.25 13.50
CA GLN A 321 18.06 -2.02 14.06
C GLN A 321 16.53 -2.03 13.88
N ALA A 322 15.78 -2.25 14.95
CA ALA A 322 14.31 -2.30 14.92
C ALA A 322 13.71 -1.48 16.07
N GLY A 323 12.54 -0.85 15.82
CA GLY A 323 11.87 -0.01 16.83
C GLY A 323 10.70 0.75 16.27
N GLU A 324 10.09 1.59 17.12
CA GLU A 324 9.06 2.51 16.69
C GLU A 324 9.66 3.61 15.80
N ILE A 325 9.03 3.82 14.65
CA ILE A 325 9.45 4.85 13.69
C ILE A 325 9.10 6.21 14.25
N CYS A 326 10.10 7.07 14.43
CA CYS A 326 9.96 8.46 14.84
C CYS A 326 10.42 9.38 13.72
N ILE A 327 9.63 10.41 13.42
CA ILE A 327 9.84 11.32 12.29
C ILE A 327 10.02 12.74 12.79
N ARG A 328 10.99 13.46 12.22
CA ARG A 328 11.19 14.89 12.40
C ARG A 328 11.31 15.54 11.02
N GLY A 329 10.70 16.69 10.80
CA GLY A 329 10.79 17.36 9.50
C GLY A 329 9.78 18.47 9.31
N THR A 330 9.85 19.12 8.15
CA THR A 330 8.98 20.24 7.79
C THR A 330 7.61 19.81 7.27
N CYS A 331 7.40 18.52 7.04
CA CYS A 331 6.14 17.94 6.55
C CYS A 331 5.19 17.53 7.69
N LEU A 332 5.58 17.67 8.95
CA LEU A 332 4.73 17.27 10.07
C LEU A 332 3.53 18.21 10.24
N PHE A 333 2.40 17.62 10.59
CA PHE A 333 1.18 18.35 10.94
C PHE A 333 1.35 19.21 12.21
N SER A 334 0.48 20.21 12.39
CA SER A 334 0.52 21.09 13.59
C SER A 334 -0.07 20.41 14.82
N GLY A 335 -0.82 19.33 14.65
CA GLY A 335 -1.50 18.59 15.72
C GLY A 335 -2.92 18.20 15.38
N TYR A 336 -3.54 17.39 16.22
CA TYR A 336 -4.92 16.95 16.07
C TYR A 336 -5.91 18.06 16.46
N TYR A 337 -6.85 18.33 15.58
CA TYR A 337 -7.83 19.41 15.79
C TYR A 337 -8.67 19.18 17.05
N LYS A 338 -8.67 20.17 17.94
CA LYS A 338 -9.34 20.14 19.26
C LYS A 338 -8.97 18.96 20.16
N ASN A 339 -7.79 18.34 19.95
CA ASN A 339 -7.29 17.25 20.77
C ASN A 339 -5.79 17.47 21.11
N PRO A 340 -5.48 18.43 21.99
CA PRO A 340 -4.10 18.73 22.38
C PRO A 340 -3.45 17.58 23.16
N GLU A 341 -4.22 16.82 23.93
CA GLU A 341 -3.71 15.69 24.72
C GLU A 341 -3.13 14.61 23.81
N LEU A 342 -3.89 14.18 22.80
CA LEU A 342 -3.40 13.22 21.82
C LEU A 342 -2.21 13.77 21.02
N THR A 343 -2.21 15.07 20.73
CA THR A 343 -1.07 15.72 20.06
C THR A 343 0.21 15.63 20.92
N GLN A 344 0.12 15.88 22.23
CA GLN A 344 1.25 15.76 23.15
C GLN A 344 1.70 14.30 23.33
N GLU A 345 0.78 13.35 23.25
CA GLU A 345 1.10 11.92 23.33
C GLU A 345 2.02 11.49 22.18
N VAL A 346 1.76 11.95 20.96
CA VAL A 346 2.48 11.53 19.76
C VAL A 346 3.65 12.46 19.41
N MET A 347 3.64 13.71 19.84
CA MET A 347 4.71 14.68 19.58
C MET A 347 5.61 14.83 20.81
N LYS A 348 6.76 14.18 20.82
CA LYS A 348 7.69 14.18 21.94
C LYS A 348 9.06 14.70 21.52
N ASN A 349 9.56 15.73 22.20
CA ASN A 349 10.90 16.30 21.96
C ASN A 349 11.18 16.65 20.48
N GLY A 350 10.17 17.14 19.75
CA GLY A 350 10.27 17.49 18.34
C GLY A 350 10.20 16.30 17.37
N TRP A 351 9.91 15.09 17.87
CA TRP A 351 9.70 13.89 17.08
C TRP A 351 8.25 13.45 17.13
N PHE A 352 7.71 13.10 15.96
CA PHE A 352 6.42 12.46 15.83
C PHE A 352 6.56 10.94 15.94
N HIS A 353 5.91 10.36 16.93
CA HIS A 353 5.83 8.92 17.19
C HIS A 353 4.68 8.32 16.37
N THR A 354 5.01 7.52 15.36
CA THR A 354 4.03 7.08 14.38
C THR A 354 3.13 5.95 14.84
N GLY A 355 3.55 5.20 15.85
CA GLY A 355 2.94 3.95 16.25
C GLY A 355 3.18 2.81 15.26
N ASP A 356 4.02 3.01 14.23
CA ASP A 356 4.45 1.97 13.29
C ASP A 356 5.84 1.45 13.71
N ILE A 357 6.05 0.15 13.60
CA ILE A 357 7.33 -0.51 13.88
C ILE A 357 8.07 -0.72 12.56
N GLY A 358 9.33 -0.35 12.54
CA GLY A 358 10.20 -0.50 11.38
C GLY A 358 11.54 -1.13 11.70
N GLU A 359 12.22 -1.51 10.64
CA GLU A 359 13.57 -2.07 10.63
C GLU A 359 14.42 -1.24 9.66
N ILE A 360 15.63 -0.87 10.05
CA ILE A 360 16.59 -0.21 9.17
C ILE A 360 17.66 -1.22 8.76
N HIS A 361 17.72 -1.49 7.48
CA HIS A 361 18.68 -2.41 6.89
C HIS A 361 20.11 -1.83 6.88
N PRO A 362 21.16 -2.65 6.75
CA PRO A 362 22.55 -2.18 6.74
C PRO A 362 22.87 -1.13 5.67
N ASN A 363 22.14 -1.13 4.55
CA ASN A 363 22.21 -0.11 3.48
C ASN A 363 21.42 1.18 3.79
N ARG A 364 20.87 1.29 5.01
CA ARG A 364 20.08 2.42 5.54
C ARG A 364 18.74 2.62 4.85
N VAL A 365 18.11 1.53 4.45
CA VAL A 365 16.77 1.50 3.85
C VAL A 365 15.77 1.06 4.93
N LEU A 366 14.63 1.73 4.97
CA LEU A 366 13.55 1.45 5.92
C LEU A 366 12.62 0.36 5.39
N LYS A 367 12.30 -0.59 6.26
CA LYS A 367 11.25 -1.59 6.05
C LYS A 367 10.22 -1.46 7.15
N ILE A 368 8.93 -1.51 6.81
CA ILE A 368 7.84 -1.55 7.79
C ILE A 368 7.62 -2.99 8.23
N ILE A 369 7.51 -3.20 9.53
CA ILE A 369 7.19 -4.52 10.11
C ILE A 369 5.69 -4.64 10.34
N ASP A 370 5.11 -3.75 11.17
CA ASP A 370 3.68 -3.69 11.46
C ASP A 370 3.35 -2.42 12.27
N ARG A 371 2.08 -2.26 12.62
CA ARG A 371 1.65 -1.25 13.59
C ARG A 371 1.77 -1.77 15.02
N LYS A 372 2.24 -0.93 15.93
CA LYS A 372 2.31 -1.25 17.37
C LYS A 372 0.97 -1.75 17.91
N LYS A 373 -0.15 -1.16 17.47
CA LYS A 373 -1.52 -1.55 17.84
C LYS A 373 -2.00 -2.87 17.22
N ASN A 374 -1.36 -3.34 16.15
CA ASN A 374 -1.69 -4.62 15.48
C ASN A 374 -0.81 -5.77 15.96
N LEU A 375 0.21 -5.47 16.75
CA LEU A 375 1.02 -6.49 17.41
C LEU A 375 0.26 -7.05 18.61
N ILE A 376 0.08 -8.36 18.63
CA ILE A 376 -0.55 -9.06 19.74
C ILE A 376 0.47 -9.93 20.46
N LYS A 377 0.42 -9.91 21.79
CA LYS A 377 1.19 -10.83 22.62
C LYS A 377 0.34 -12.06 22.93
N LEU A 378 0.72 -13.21 22.43
CA LEU A 378 0.06 -14.46 22.73
C LEU A 378 0.34 -14.93 24.17
N SER A 379 -0.45 -15.87 24.68
CA SER A 379 -0.36 -16.34 26.06
C SER A 379 1.01 -16.93 26.46
N GLN A 380 1.77 -17.43 25.48
CA GLN A 380 3.16 -17.91 25.68
C GLN A 380 4.22 -16.81 25.65
N GLY A 381 3.81 -15.54 25.49
CA GLY A 381 4.73 -14.38 25.51
C GLY A 381 5.23 -13.91 24.15
N GLU A 382 4.93 -14.63 23.07
CA GLU A 382 5.36 -14.27 21.72
C GLU A 382 4.53 -13.13 21.14
N TYR A 383 5.19 -12.17 20.50
CA TYR A 383 4.53 -11.09 19.76
C TYR A 383 4.33 -11.47 18.29
N VAL A 384 3.17 -11.19 17.79
CA VAL A 384 2.76 -11.53 16.41
C VAL A 384 2.26 -10.29 15.68
N ALA A 385 2.81 -10.05 14.49
CA ALA A 385 2.46 -8.98 13.58
C ALA A 385 1.28 -9.42 12.69
N LEU A 386 0.05 -9.11 13.11
CA LEU A 386 -1.15 -9.65 12.48
C LEU A 386 -1.34 -9.16 11.03
N GLU A 387 -1.06 -7.88 10.75
CA GLU A 387 -1.19 -7.32 9.40
C GLU A 387 -0.14 -7.92 8.44
N ASN A 388 1.07 -8.16 8.93
CA ASN A 388 2.10 -8.84 8.15
C ASN A 388 1.69 -10.29 7.80
N LEU A 389 1.07 -11.00 8.73
CA LEU A 389 0.56 -12.35 8.46
C LEU A 389 -0.58 -12.34 7.44
N GLU A 390 -1.49 -11.36 7.52
CA GLU A 390 -2.56 -11.19 6.53
C GLU A 390 -1.99 -10.98 5.12
N ASN A 391 -0.93 -10.16 5.00
CA ASN A 391 -0.25 -9.94 3.72
C ASN A 391 0.42 -11.22 3.18
N ILE A 392 0.98 -12.05 4.06
CA ILE A 392 1.62 -13.31 3.65
C ILE A 392 0.58 -14.34 3.24
N TYR A 393 -0.43 -14.58 4.07
CA TYR A 393 -1.47 -15.57 3.80
C TYR A 393 -2.40 -15.16 2.67
N GLY A 394 -2.63 -13.85 2.49
CA GLY A 394 -3.41 -13.30 1.39
C GLY A 394 -2.82 -13.55 -0.01
N GLN A 395 -1.54 -13.97 -0.10
CA GLN A 395 -0.91 -14.36 -1.36
C GLN A 395 -1.33 -15.76 -1.84
N ASN A 396 -1.96 -16.56 -0.98
CA ASN A 396 -2.43 -17.88 -1.37
C ASN A 396 -3.65 -17.78 -2.29
N SER A 397 -3.65 -18.53 -3.39
CA SER A 397 -4.70 -18.50 -4.41
C SER A 397 -6.09 -18.88 -3.90
N VAL A 398 -6.17 -19.57 -2.77
CA VAL A 398 -7.47 -19.93 -2.15
C VAL A 398 -8.08 -18.77 -1.37
N VAL A 399 -7.28 -17.74 -1.05
CA VAL A 399 -7.68 -16.60 -0.21
C VAL A 399 -8.08 -15.41 -1.09
N GLN A 400 -9.29 -14.91 -0.96
CA GLN A 400 -9.72 -13.64 -1.53
C GLN A 400 -9.55 -12.51 -0.54
N ASP A 401 -10.07 -12.66 0.69
CA ASP A 401 -9.84 -11.74 1.80
C ASP A 401 -9.50 -12.55 3.05
N ILE A 402 -8.72 -11.96 3.95
CA ILE A 402 -8.32 -12.59 5.21
C ILE A 402 -8.28 -11.57 6.35
N TRP A 403 -8.73 -12.00 7.50
CA TRP A 403 -8.53 -11.31 8.77
C TRP A 403 -7.97 -12.29 9.80
N VAL A 404 -6.73 -12.06 10.21
CA VAL A 404 -6.06 -12.88 11.24
C VAL A 404 -6.39 -12.31 12.61
N TYR A 405 -6.85 -13.20 13.50
CA TYR A 405 -7.20 -12.86 14.88
C TYR A 405 -6.37 -13.66 15.87
N GLY A 406 -5.87 -12.96 16.87
CA GLY A 406 -5.21 -13.51 18.04
C GLY A 406 -5.80 -12.94 19.31
N ASP A 407 -5.63 -13.65 20.41
CA ASP A 407 -6.09 -13.27 21.74
C ASP A 407 -4.95 -13.51 22.73
N SER A 408 -4.69 -12.54 23.62
CA SER A 408 -3.59 -12.60 24.59
C SER A 408 -3.73 -13.76 25.60
N PHE A 409 -4.93 -14.32 25.74
CA PHE A 409 -5.19 -15.49 26.58
C PHE A 409 -5.11 -16.83 25.81
N LYS A 410 -4.81 -16.77 24.50
CA LYS A 410 -4.69 -17.95 23.63
C LYS A 410 -3.28 -18.11 23.10
N SER A 411 -2.88 -19.35 22.85
CA SER A 411 -1.55 -19.69 22.34
C SER A 411 -1.52 -19.88 20.82
N MET A 412 -2.63 -19.62 20.13
CA MET A 412 -2.78 -19.88 18.71
C MET A 412 -3.49 -18.72 18.01
N LEU A 413 -3.24 -18.63 16.70
CA LEU A 413 -3.94 -17.74 15.80
C LEU A 413 -5.05 -18.45 15.05
N VAL A 414 -6.12 -17.69 14.78
CA VAL A 414 -7.23 -18.11 13.93
C VAL A 414 -7.47 -17.07 12.84
N ALA A 415 -8.19 -17.43 11.78
CA ALA A 415 -8.51 -16.47 10.72
C ALA A 415 -9.96 -16.59 10.27
N VAL A 416 -10.50 -15.46 9.83
CA VAL A 416 -11.69 -15.43 8.98
C VAL A 416 -11.21 -15.26 7.55
N ILE A 417 -11.67 -16.13 6.66
CA ILE A 417 -11.24 -16.17 5.26
C ILE A 417 -12.46 -16.09 4.35
N VAL A 418 -12.39 -15.18 3.38
CA VAL A 418 -13.24 -15.22 2.20
C VAL A 418 -12.48 -15.98 1.13
N PRO A 419 -12.91 -17.19 0.76
CA PRO A 419 -12.18 -17.97 -0.23
C PRO A 419 -12.44 -17.46 -1.65
N ASN A 420 -11.46 -17.66 -2.52
CA ASN A 420 -11.56 -17.30 -3.93
C ASN A 420 -12.52 -18.29 -4.65
N PRO A 421 -13.64 -17.81 -5.22
CA PRO A 421 -14.64 -18.69 -5.83
C PRO A 421 -14.10 -19.57 -6.97
N GLU A 422 -13.17 -19.03 -7.79
CA GLU A 422 -12.60 -19.80 -8.92
C GLU A 422 -11.75 -20.97 -8.41
N THR A 423 -10.97 -20.75 -7.35
CA THR A 423 -10.11 -21.79 -6.76
C THR A 423 -10.94 -22.85 -6.05
N VAL A 424 -11.96 -22.43 -5.29
CA VAL A 424 -12.88 -23.38 -4.61
C VAL A 424 -13.66 -24.21 -5.63
N ASN A 425 -14.19 -23.61 -6.68
CA ASN A 425 -14.91 -24.33 -7.72
C ASN A 425 -14.02 -25.34 -8.46
N ARG A 426 -12.75 -25.02 -8.67
CA ARG A 426 -11.77 -25.96 -9.26
C ARG A 426 -11.51 -27.13 -8.33
N TRP A 427 -11.23 -26.86 -7.06
CA TRP A 427 -11.05 -27.89 -6.03
C TRP A 427 -12.27 -28.79 -5.90
N ALA A 428 -13.48 -28.24 -5.88
CA ALA A 428 -14.72 -28.98 -5.82
C ALA A 428 -14.90 -29.91 -7.04
N LYS A 429 -14.60 -29.40 -8.23
CA LYS A 429 -14.67 -30.19 -9.49
C LYS A 429 -13.68 -31.35 -9.49
N ASP A 430 -12.46 -31.14 -9.00
CA ASP A 430 -11.43 -32.17 -8.92
C ASP A 430 -11.82 -33.31 -7.96
N LEU A 431 -12.64 -33.02 -6.95
CA LEU A 431 -13.20 -33.98 -6.00
C LEU A 431 -14.61 -34.48 -6.36
N GLY A 432 -15.18 -34.03 -7.48
CA GLY A 432 -16.49 -34.46 -7.95
C GLY A 432 -17.68 -33.80 -7.26
N PHE A 433 -17.48 -32.70 -6.52
CA PHE A 433 -18.57 -31.91 -5.94
C PHE A 433 -19.26 -31.06 -7.03
N THR A 434 -20.61 -31.02 -7.01
CA THR A 434 -21.43 -30.22 -7.94
C THR A 434 -22.37 -29.26 -7.19
N LYS A 435 -21.88 -28.67 -6.10
CA LYS A 435 -22.65 -27.77 -5.22
C LYS A 435 -22.41 -26.31 -5.55
N PRO A 436 -23.37 -25.39 -5.28
CA PRO A 436 -23.14 -23.96 -5.32
C PRO A 436 -22.01 -23.51 -4.38
N PHE A 437 -21.38 -22.38 -4.66
CA PHE A 437 -20.25 -21.86 -3.90
C PHE A 437 -20.54 -21.71 -2.40
N GLU A 438 -21.72 -21.21 -2.04
CA GLU A 438 -22.14 -21.03 -0.65
C GLU A 438 -22.22 -22.37 0.11
N GLU A 439 -22.69 -23.42 -0.57
CA GLU A 439 -22.74 -24.75 0.02
C GLU A 439 -21.34 -25.38 0.11
N LEU A 440 -20.48 -25.15 -0.87
CA LEU A 440 -19.07 -25.57 -0.82
C LEU A 440 -18.36 -24.93 0.35
N CYS A 441 -18.60 -23.63 0.60
CA CYS A 441 -18.06 -22.91 1.74
C CYS A 441 -18.53 -23.44 3.11
N SER A 442 -19.55 -24.28 3.16
CA SER A 442 -20.04 -24.92 4.40
C SER A 442 -19.41 -26.29 4.68
N LEU A 443 -18.63 -26.83 3.73
CA LEU A 443 -18.02 -28.14 3.85
C LEU A 443 -16.81 -28.13 4.80
N SER A 444 -16.77 -29.09 5.73
CA SER A 444 -15.62 -29.26 6.63
C SER A 444 -14.33 -29.59 5.88
N GLU A 445 -14.44 -30.33 4.78
CA GLU A 445 -13.34 -30.71 3.90
C GLU A 445 -12.67 -29.48 3.28
N LEU A 446 -13.43 -28.41 3.03
CA LEU A 446 -12.89 -27.17 2.51
C LEU A 446 -12.10 -26.43 3.60
N HIS A 447 -12.71 -26.19 4.79
CA HIS A 447 -12.06 -25.35 5.79
C HIS A 447 -11.04 -26.09 6.66
N ASP A 448 -11.37 -27.30 7.15
CA ASP A 448 -10.53 -28.01 8.12
C ASP A 448 -9.37 -28.78 7.45
N GLU A 449 -9.51 -29.08 6.15
CA GLU A 449 -8.50 -29.80 5.39
C GLU A 449 -7.86 -28.93 4.33
N HIS A 450 -8.59 -28.56 3.28
CA HIS A 450 -8.00 -27.88 2.12
C HIS A 450 -7.41 -26.50 2.47
N ILE A 451 -8.20 -25.57 3.03
CA ILE A 451 -7.74 -24.22 3.35
C ILE A 451 -6.61 -24.26 4.38
N ILE A 452 -6.74 -25.06 5.45
CA ILE A 452 -5.69 -25.17 6.47
C ILE A 452 -4.38 -25.70 5.89
N LEU A 453 -4.43 -26.69 5.00
CA LEU A 453 -3.23 -27.23 4.33
C LEU A 453 -2.57 -26.18 3.42
N GLU A 454 -3.36 -25.43 2.67
CA GLU A 454 -2.88 -24.34 1.80
C GLU A 454 -2.20 -23.22 2.62
N LEU A 455 -2.83 -22.81 3.74
CA LEU A 455 -2.23 -21.82 4.64
C LEU A 455 -0.94 -22.36 5.28
N LYS A 456 -0.90 -23.62 5.67
CA LYS A 456 0.31 -24.24 6.21
C LYS A 456 1.44 -24.25 5.18
N SER A 457 1.15 -24.60 3.92
CA SER A 457 2.11 -24.55 2.83
C SER A 457 2.67 -23.14 2.64
N THR A 458 1.79 -22.12 2.68
CA THR A 458 2.18 -20.71 2.59
C THR A 458 3.09 -20.31 3.76
N ALA A 459 2.78 -20.74 4.97
CA ALA A 459 3.59 -20.47 6.16
C ALA A 459 4.99 -21.08 6.06
N GLU A 460 5.08 -22.33 5.58
CA GLU A 460 6.35 -23.05 5.39
C GLU A 460 7.20 -22.39 4.30
N LYS A 461 6.60 -22.04 3.16
CA LYS A 461 7.25 -21.32 2.06
C LYS A 461 7.86 -19.99 2.53
N ASN A 462 7.14 -19.25 3.37
CA ASN A 462 7.56 -17.95 3.89
C ASN A 462 8.37 -18.05 5.19
N LYS A 463 8.74 -19.28 5.63
CA LYS A 463 9.56 -19.53 6.82
C LYS A 463 9.00 -18.90 8.10
N LEU A 464 7.66 -18.87 8.23
CA LEU A 464 7.00 -18.37 9.44
C LEU A 464 7.35 -19.25 10.63
N ARG A 465 7.32 -18.66 11.83
CA ARG A 465 7.51 -19.38 13.08
C ARG A 465 6.26 -20.17 13.42
N LYS A 466 6.36 -21.29 14.13
CA LYS A 466 5.22 -22.19 14.37
C LYS A 466 4.04 -21.54 15.09
N PHE A 467 4.29 -20.51 15.91
CA PHE A 467 3.24 -19.78 16.59
C PHE A 467 2.53 -18.72 15.69
N GLU A 468 3.10 -18.44 14.52
CA GLU A 468 2.52 -17.58 13.48
C GLU A 468 1.60 -18.38 12.53
N TYR A 469 1.52 -19.71 12.70
CA TYR A 469 0.65 -20.58 11.88
C TYR A 469 -0.80 -20.43 12.31
N ILE A 470 -1.69 -20.20 11.35
CA ILE A 470 -3.14 -20.24 11.55
C ILE A 470 -3.56 -21.68 11.85
N LYS A 471 -4.28 -21.90 12.94
CA LYS A 471 -4.69 -23.23 13.43
C LYS A 471 -6.14 -23.57 13.17
N ALA A 472 -6.99 -22.56 12.98
CA ALA A 472 -8.38 -22.75 12.62
C ALA A 472 -8.85 -21.59 11.73
N VAL A 473 -9.80 -21.88 10.86
CA VAL A 473 -10.41 -20.89 9.98
C VAL A 473 -11.92 -20.87 10.12
N THR A 474 -12.48 -19.69 9.99
CA THR A 474 -13.91 -19.47 9.75
C THR A 474 -14.05 -19.00 8.31
N VAL A 475 -14.91 -19.65 7.54
CA VAL A 475 -15.14 -19.27 6.13
C VAL A 475 -16.32 -18.31 6.06
N GLU A 476 -16.11 -17.19 5.38
CA GLU A 476 -17.11 -16.18 5.06
C GLU A 476 -17.33 -16.20 3.54
N THR A 477 -18.60 -16.15 3.09
CA THR A 477 -18.92 -16.20 1.66
C THR A 477 -18.93 -14.84 0.98
N LYS A 478 -19.10 -13.77 1.76
CA LYS A 478 -19.18 -12.40 1.25
C LYS A 478 -17.85 -11.67 1.46
N PRO A 479 -17.28 -11.04 0.42
CA PRO A 479 -16.09 -10.21 0.57
C PRO A 479 -16.24 -9.15 1.66
N PHE A 480 -15.13 -8.79 2.34
CA PHE A 480 -15.16 -7.65 3.26
C PHE A 480 -15.40 -6.37 2.48
N ASP A 481 -16.39 -5.59 2.90
CA ASP A 481 -16.85 -4.39 2.21
C ASP A 481 -16.94 -3.16 3.12
N VAL A 482 -17.06 -1.99 2.48
CA VAL A 482 -17.19 -0.69 3.14
C VAL A 482 -18.61 -0.50 3.70
N GLU A 483 -19.63 -1.11 3.08
CA GLU A 483 -21.04 -0.95 3.47
C GLU A 483 -21.28 -1.55 4.86
N ARG A 484 -20.69 -2.71 5.16
CA ARG A 484 -20.70 -3.33 6.50
C ARG A 484 -19.65 -2.73 7.43
N ASP A 485 -18.93 -1.72 7.00
CA ASP A 485 -17.86 -1.05 7.75
C ASP A 485 -16.73 -2.00 8.22
N LEU A 486 -16.48 -3.09 7.44
CA LEU A 486 -15.46 -4.09 7.74
C LEU A 486 -14.08 -3.71 7.22
N VAL A 487 -14.04 -2.89 6.16
CA VAL A 487 -12.82 -2.33 5.59
C VAL A 487 -12.96 -0.82 5.40
N THR A 488 -11.81 -0.14 5.29
CA THR A 488 -11.76 1.26 4.90
C THR A 488 -12.03 1.44 3.40
N ALA A 489 -12.25 2.69 2.95
CA ALA A 489 -12.35 2.99 1.53
C ALA A 489 -11.08 2.63 0.72
N THR A 490 -9.94 2.41 1.40
CA THR A 490 -8.69 1.89 0.84
C THR A 490 -8.51 0.38 1.05
N LEU A 491 -9.61 -0.34 1.33
CA LEU A 491 -9.68 -1.80 1.51
C LEU A 491 -8.79 -2.36 2.65
N LYS A 492 -8.50 -1.55 3.68
CA LYS A 492 -7.82 -2.01 4.89
C LYS A 492 -8.79 -2.56 5.91
N ASN A 493 -8.46 -3.67 6.53
CA ASN A 493 -9.23 -4.29 7.60
C ASN A 493 -9.47 -3.34 8.78
N ARG A 494 -10.73 -3.14 9.15
CA ARG A 494 -11.14 -2.46 10.38
C ARG A 494 -11.27 -3.47 11.51
N ARG A 495 -10.14 -3.85 12.13
CA ARG A 495 -10.02 -4.93 13.10
C ARG A 495 -11.08 -4.92 14.21
N ASN A 496 -11.33 -3.75 14.81
CA ASN A 496 -12.33 -3.60 15.86
C ASN A 496 -13.76 -3.86 15.37
N ASN A 497 -14.06 -3.47 14.13
CA ASN A 497 -15.37 -3.66 13.54
C ASN A 497 -15.57 -5.11 13.10
N LEU A 498 -14.54 -5.72 12.51
CA LEU A 498 -14.51 -7.16 12.21
C LEU A 498 -14.75 -7.97 13.48
N LEU A 499 -14.03 -7.66 14.57
CA LEU A 499 -14.22 -8.35 15.85
C LEU A 499 -15.67 -8.22 16.35
N LYS A 500 -16.22 -7.00 16.38
CA LYS A 500 -17.61 -6.76 16.80
C LYS A 500 -18.60 -7.48 15.90
N TYR A 501 -18.40 -7.45 14.59
CA TYR A 501 -19.28 -8.10 13.62
C TYR A 501 -19.36 -9.61 13.86
N TYR A 502 -18.22 -10.30 13.96
CA TYR A 502 -18.21 -11.75 14.17
C TYR A 502 -18.62 -12.17 15.60
N GLN A 503 -18.35 -11.34 16.61
CA GLN A 503 -18.86 -11.57 17.96
C GLN A 503 -20.39 -11.42 18.03
N SER A 504 -20.97 -10.39 17.41
CA SER A 504 -22.42 -10.18 17.38
C SER A 504 -23.16 -11.28 16.60
N ALA A 505 -22.53 -11.84 15.58
CA ALA A 505 -23.06 -12.97 14.82
C ALA A 505 -22.90 -14.33 15.54
N ASN A 506 -22.42 -14.34 16.78
CA ASN A 506 -22.12 -15.55 17.55
C ASN A 506 -21.24 -16.56 16.78
N VAL A 507 -20.35 -16.06 15.92
CA VAL A 507 -19.39 -16.90 15.19
C VAL A 507 -18.23 -17.25 16.12
N PRO A 508 -18.06 -18.51 16.50
CA PRO A 508 -16.97 -18.90 17.38
C PRO A 508 -15.64 -18.86 16.60
N LEU A 509 -14.88 -17.78 16.77
CA LEU A 509 -13.57 -17.60 16.12
C LEU A 509 -12.58 -18.73 16.46
N TYR A 510 -12.64 -19.28 17.68
CA TYR A 510 -11.81 -20.40 18.16
C TYR A 510 -12.59 -21.72 18.13
N ARG A 511 -13.05 -22.17 16.95
CA ARG A 511 -13.58 -23.53 16.78
C ARG A 511 -12.42 -24.53 16.72
N TYR A 512 -12.00 -25.05 17.86
CA TYR A 512 -11.13 -26.23 17.90
C TYR A 512 -11.99 -27.49 18.07
N LYS A 513 -11.97 -28.40 17.09
CA LYS A 513 -12.36 -29.78 17.36
C LYS A 513 -11.34 -30.34 18.34
N SER A 514 -11.73 -30.55 19.61
CA SER A 514 -10.92 -31.36 20.51
C SER A 514 -10.80 -32.72 19.84
N THR A 515 -9.64 -33.00 19.26
CA THR A 515 -9.27 -34.40 18.99
C THR A 515 -9.39 -35.10 20.32
N LYS A 516 -10.32 -36.06 20.40
CA LYS A 516 -10.47 -36.95 21.55
C LYS A 516 -9.08 -37.41 21.96
N CYS A 517 -8.57 -36.90 23.06
CA CYS A 517 -7.63 -37.66 23.87
C CYS A 517 -8.41 -38.89 24.33
N THR A 518 -8.33 -39.96 23.55
CA THR A 518 -8.67 -41.28 24.02
C THR A 518 -7.75 -41.61 25.19
N GLU A 519 -8.41 -41.76 26.31
CA GLU A 519 -7.99 -42.53 27.47
C GLU A 519 -6.88 -43.54 27.13
N ASN A 520 -5.71 -43.33 27.70
CA ASN A 520 -4.78 -44.37 28.12
C ASN A 520 -3.78 -43.74 29.10
N CYS A 521 -4.27 -43.51 30.33
CA CYS A 521 -3.47 -43.49 31.54
C CYS A 521 -4.13 -44.44 32.50
N ARG A 522 -3.74 -45.69 32.44
CA ARG A 522 -3.72 -46.60 33.58
C ARG A 522 -2.31 -47.11 33.79
#